data_1747c2feecde7a81845935ba04395e61
#
_entry.id   1747c2feecde7a81845935ba04395e61
#
_cell.length_a   1.000
_cell.length_b   1.000
_cell.length_c   1.000
_cell.angle_alpha   90.00
_cell.angle_beta   90.00
_cell.angle_gamma   90.00
#
_symmetry.space_group_name_H-M   'P 1'
#
loop_
_entity.id
_entity.type
_entity.pdbx_description
1 polymer ?
#
loop_
_entity_poly.entity_id
_entity_poly.type
_entity_poly.pdbx_seq_one_letter_code
_entity_poly.pdbx_strand_id
1 'polypeptide(L)'
;MKKIFVIIIGVFLISCNNHVEKKHNILFISIDDLRPTMNSYNYENEKMITPYMDKLASEGVQFNNAFTNIAVCGASRASIMTGIRPSEKRFNDFSTRASVDAPDAIPLNQIFKENGYETISYGKIYHHNDDFAEHWTEKDNGAAQADFQDPESIRLRDNAETGEYGKKNPIVEYPDVDDFAYNDGKITLKAIEKFKQFSNNGKPFFMAIGYVSPHLPFIQPKKY
;
A
#
# COMPACT_ATOMS: atom_id res chain seq x y z
N MET A 1 11.67 40.74 71.39
CA MET A 1 11.33 39.41 70.87
C MET A 1 11.04 39.51 69.37
N LYS A 2 11.99 39.15 68.55
CA LYS A 2 11.87 39.20 67.09
C LYS A 2 11.35 37.85 66.63
N LYS A 3 10.17 37.82 65.97
CA LYS A 3 9.60 36.62 65.38
C LYS A 3 10.22 36.43 63.99
N ILE A 4 10.99 35.37 63.82
CA ILE A 4 11.55 34.97 62.52
C ILE A 4 10.45 34.17 61.79
N PHE A 5 9.98 34.72 60.70
CA PHE A 5 9.04 34.03 59.79
C PHE A 5 9.87 33.20 58.76
N VAL A 6 9.86 31.90 58.94
CA VAL A 6 10.50 30.99 58.00
C VAL A 6 9.50 30.69 56.85
N ILE A 7 9.76 31.23 55.66
CA ILE A 7 9.00 30.94 54.45
C ILE A 7 9.61 29.68 53.82
N ILE A 8 8.88 28.55 53.93
CA ILE A 8 9.22 27.33 53.23
C ILE A 8 8.68 27.47 51.81
N ILE A 9 9.57 27.77 50.86
CA ILE A 9 9.25 27.71 49.43
C ILE A 9 9.31 26.24 48.99
N GLY A 10 8.14 25.62 48.90
CA GLY A 10 7.99 24.29 48.32
C GLY A 10 8.26 24.37 46.80
N VAL A 11 9.42 23.89 46.35
CA VAL A 11 9.70 23.70 44.93
C VAL A 11 8.92 22.46 44.46
N PHE A 12 7.77 22.67 43.85
CA PHE A 12 7.08 21.64 43.12
C PHE A 12 7.91 21.35 41.85
N LEU A 13 8.77 20.35 41.90
CA LEU A 13 9.34 19.73 40.73
C LEU A 13 8.18 19.03 39.99
N ILE A 14 7.57 19.73 39.03
CA ILE A 14 6.68 19.12 38.05
C ILE A 14 7.60 18.27 37.18
N SER A 15 7.76 17.00 37.55
CA SER A 15 8.37 15.99 36.69
C SER A 15 7.39 15.75 35.55
N CYS A 16 7.51 16.53 34.49
CA CYS A 16 6.96 16.14 33.20
C CYS A 16 7.67 14.86 32.77
N ASN A 17 7.09 13.73 33.15
CA ASN A 17 7.41 12.48 32.45
C ASN A 17 7.02 12.70 31.00
N ASN A 18 7.99 13.07 30.16
CA ASN A 18 7.87 12.96 28.73
C ASN A 18 7.76 11.46 28.42
N HIS A 19 6.55 10.93 28.53
CA HIS A 19 6.23 9.67 27.91
C HIS A 19 6.42 9.90 26.41
N VAL A 20 7.61 9.58 25.91
CA VAL A 20 7.82 9.47 24.46
C VAL A 20 6.91 8.32 24.02
N GLU A 21 5.76 8.68 23.49
CA GLU A 21 4.81 7.70 22.97
C GLU A 21 5.53 6.88 21.90
N LYS A 22 5.62 5.57 22.13
CA LYS A 22 6.30 4.68 21.19
C LYS A 22 5.53 4.66 19.89
N LYS A 23 6.10 5.21 18.84
CA LYS A 23 5.51 5.18 17.50
C LYS A 23 5.42 3.74 17.01
N HIS A 24 4.24 3.34 16.57
CA HIS A 24 4.01 2.03 15.98
C HIS A 24 4.51 1.99 14.53
N ASN A 25 5.06 0.88 14.11
CA ASN A 25 5.32 0.62 12.72
C ASN A 25 4.02 0.37 11.97
N ILE A 26 3.89 0.90 10.76
CA ILE A 26 2.70 0.78 9.95
C ILE A 26 3.05 0.03 8.67
N LEU A 27 2.36 -1.09 8.44
CA LEU A 27 2.37 -1.81 7.18
C LEU A 27 1.02 -1.62 6.50
N PHE A 28 1.02 -0.96 5.34
CA PHE A 28 -0.15 -0.76 4.50
C PHE A 28 -0.05 -1.65 3.27
N ILE A 29 -0.96 -2.62 3.11
CA ILE A 29 -0.99 -3.51 1.95
C ILE A 29 -2.23 -3.19 1.11
N SER A 30 -2.00 -2.85 -0.15
CA SER A 30 -3.04 -2.63 -1.15
C SER A 30 -2.96 -3.71 -2.22
N ILE A 31 -4.10 -4.30 -2.59
CA ILE A 31 -4.20 -5.36 -3.60
C ILE A 31 -5.20 -4.88 -4.65
N ASP A 32 -4.73 -4.79 -5.90
CA ASP A 32 -5.53 -4.21 -6.98
C ASP A 32 -6.61 -5.19 -7.46
N ASP A 33 -7.84 -4.70 -7.60
CA ASP A 33 -9.02 -5.45 -8.03
C ASP A 33 -9.35 -6.71 -7.19
N LEU A 34 -8.86 -6.80 -5.95
CA LEU A 34 -9.17 -7.92 -5.07
C LEU A 34 -10.65 -7.87 -4.66
N ARG A 35 -11.39 -8.92 -5.02
CA ARG A 35 -12.79 -9.11 -4.60
C ARG A 35 -12.84 -9.66 -3.17
N PRO A 36 -13.91 -9.39 -2.39
CA PRO A 36 -14.07 -9.90 -1.03
C PRO A 36 -14.49 -11.38 -1.02
N THR A 37 -13.83 -12.22 -1.83
CA THR A 37 -14.11 -13.66 -1.97
C THR A 37 -13.15 -14.53 -1.16
N MET A 38 -12.33 -13.91 -0.30
CA MET A 38 -11.45 -14.62 0.63
C MET A 38 -12.28 -15.48 1.58
N ASN A 39 -11.72 -16.62 1.99
CA ASN A 39 -12.44 -17.59 2.83
C ASN A 39 -12.98 -16.97 4.14
N SER A 40 -12.28 -16.00 4.73
CA SER A 40 -12.70 -15.29 5.94
C SER A 40 -14.03 -14.52 5.78
N TYR A 41 -14.42 -14.13 4.57
CA TYR A 41 -15.73 -13.49 4.29
C TYR A 41 -16.89 -14.47 4.12
N ASN A 42 -16.59 -15.76 4.01
CA ASN A 42 -17.59 -16.85 3.92
C ASN A 42 -18.63 -16.66 2.79
N TYR A 43 -18.16 -16.26 1.61
CA TYR A 43 -19.04 -16.21 0.43
C TYR A 43 -19.43 -17.61 -0.01
N GLU A 44 -20.73 -17.88 -0.14
CA GLU A 44 -21.29 -19.24 -0.30
C GLU A 44 -20.81 -19.98 -1.57
N ASN A 45 -20.48 -19.27 -2.64
CA ASN A 45 -20.20 -19.85 -3.96
C ASN A 45 -18.78 -19.66 -4.47
N GLU A 46 -17.93 -18.93 -3.77
CA GLU A 46 -16.55 -18.63 -4.21
C GLU A 46 -15.59 -18.85 -3.04
N LYS A 47 -14.83 -19.92 -3.09
CA LYS A 47 -13.80 -20.21 -2.08
C LYS A 47 -12.41 -19.95 -2.64
N MET A 48 -11.82 -18.84 -2.24
CA MET A 48 -10.39 -18.62 -2.43
C MET A 48 -9.60 -19.31 -1.31
N ILE A 49 -8.47 -19.89 -1.66
CA ILE A 49 -7.56 -20.47 -0.67
C ILE A 49 -6.61 -19.35 -0.19
N THR A 50 -6.94 -18.73 0.93
CA THR A 50 -6.25 -17.55 1.46
C THR A 50 -5.78 -17.72 2.92
N PRO A 51 -5.00 -18.77 3.24
CA PRO A 51 -4.74 -19.16 4.63
C PRO A 51 -4.05 -18.07 5.46
N TYR A 52 -3.17 -17.30 4.87
CA TYR A 52 -2.45 -16.23 5.58
C TYR A 52 -3.30 -14.95 5.76
N MET A 53 -4.17 -14.63 4.79
CA MET A 53 -5.15 -13.54 4.93
C MET A 53 -6.20 -13.90 5.97
N ASP A 54 -6.69 -15.15 5.95
CA ASP A 54 -7.64 -15.67 6.93
C ASP A 54 -7.05 -15.64 8.35
N LYS A 55 -5.77 -16.01 8.48
CA LYS A 55 -5.05 -15.90 9.75
C LYS A 55 -5.00 -14.45 10.22
N LEU A 56 -4.60 -13.51 9.37
CA LEU A 56 -4.56 -12.09 9.71
C LEU A 56 -5.94 -11.57 10.12
N ALA A 57 -7.00 -11.96 9.42
CA ALA A 57 -8.38 -11.62 9.76
C ALA A 57 -8.79 -12.16 11.15
N SER A 58 -8.33 -13.36 11.51
CA SER A 58 -8.63 -13.98 12.82
C SER A 58 -7.86 -13.34 13.99
N GLU A 59 -6.76 -12.69 13.73
CA GLU A 59 -5.91 -12.02 14.73
C GLU A 59 -6.17 -10.51 14.82
N GLY A 60 -6.96 -9.94 13.89
CA GLY A 60 -7.21 -8.52 13.76
C GLY A 60 -8.69 -8.14 13.74
N VAL A 61 -8.99 -7.05 13.04
CA VAL A 61 -10.35 -6.56 12.81
C VAL A 61 -10.68 -6.68 11.33
N GLN A 62 -11.72 -7.45 11.00
CA GLN A 62 -12.24 -7.57 9.64
C GLN A 62 -13.43 -6.64 9.44
N PHE A 63 -13.39 -5.84 8.38
CA PHE A 63 -14.49 -4.95 7.99
C PHE A 63 -15.35 -5.63 6.91
N ASN A 64 -16.54 -6.09 7.26
CA ASN A 64 -17.44 -6.76 6.33
C ASN A 64 -18.18 -5.80 5.38
N ASN A 65 -18.26 -4.51 5.75
CA ASN A 65 -18.96 -3.48 5.01
C ASN A 65 -18.03 -2.32 4.66
N ALA A 66 -16.87 -2.62 4.06
CA ALA A 66 -15.96 -1.62 3.52
C ALA A 66 -16.26 -1.39 2.03
N PHE A 67 -16.40 -0.12 1.64
CA PHE A 67 -16.73 0.27 0.28
C PHE A 67 -15.69 1.23 -0.27
N THR A 68 -15.30 1.03 -1.52
CA THR A 68 -14.50 2.03 -2.21
C THR A 68 -15.31 3.28 -2.53
N ASN A 69 -14.69 4.45 -2.46
CA ASN A 69 -15.35 5.70 -2.82
C ASN A 69 -15.72 5.75 -4.31
N ILE A 70 -14.90 5.12 -5.16
CA ILE A 70 -15.13 4.99 -6.60
C ILE A 70 -14.39 3.75 -7.11
N ALA A 71 -15.05 2.94 -7.93
CA ALA A 71 -14.53 1.66 -8.42
C ALA A 71 -13.62 1.83 -9.67
N VAL A 72 -12.62 2.70 -9.58
CA VAL A 72 -11.61 2.98 -10.61
C VAL A 72 -10.26 3.17 -9.92
N CYS A 73 -9.24 2.42 -10.33
CA CYS A 73 -7.97 2.33 -9.62
C CYS A 73 -7.26 3.69 -9.41
N GLY A 74 -7.18 4.57 -10.40
CA GLY A 74 -6.57 5.88 -10.26
C GLY A 74 -7.28 6.73 -9.22
N ALA A 75 -8.57 6.93 -9.39
CA ALA A 75 -9.41 7.73 -8.50
C ALA A 75 -9.52 7.15 -7.09
N SER A 76 -9.67 5.82 -6.97
CA SER A 76 -9.74 5.14 -5.67
C SER A 76 -8.44 5.31 -4.87
N ARG A 77 -7.27 5.11 -5.52
CA ARG A 77 -5.96 5.25 -4.88
C ARG A 77 -5.68 6.70 -4.47
N ALA A 78 -6.03 7.68 -5.32
CA ALA A 78 -5.95 9.09 -4.95
C ALA A 78 -6.81 9.40 -3.71
N SER A 79 -8.05 8.88 -3.68
CA SER A 79 -8.96 9.05 -2.54
C SER A 79 -8.42 8.42 -1.25
N ILE A 80 -7.89 7.20 -1.32
CA ILE A 80 -7.32 6.49 -0.14
C ILE A 80 -6.12 7.26 0.42
N MET A 81 -5.20 7.68 -0.45
CA MET A 81 -3.94 8.28 -0.01
C MET A 81 -4.10 9.73 0.47
N THR A 82 -5.14 10.43 0.02
CA THR A 82 -5.39 11.83 0.43
C THR A 82 -6.51 11.98 1.46
N GLY A 83 -7.35 10.96 1.65
CA GLY A 83 -8.56 11.04 2.46
C GLY A 83 -9.67 11.90 1.83
N ILE A 84 -9.49 12.36 0.59
CA ILE A 84 -10.44 13.23 -0.10
C ILE A 84 -11.41 12.38 -0.92
N ARG A 85 -12.70 12.67 -0.81
CA ARG A 85 -13.72 11.97 -1.59
C ARG A 85 -13.76 12.45 -3.05
N PRO A 86 -14.06 11.56 -4.00
CA PRO A 86 -14.37 11.92 -5.38
C PRO A 86 -15.50 12.95 -5.49
N SER A 87 -15.46 13.74 -6.55
CA SER A 87 -16.53 14.68 -6.93
C SER A 87 -16.60 14.79 -8.46
N GLU A 88 -17.59 15.46 -9.01
CA GLU A 88 -17.72 15.65 -10.46
C GLU A 88 -16.47 16.25 -11.14
N LYS A 89 -15.63 16.95 -10.39
CA LYS A 89 -14.44 17.65 -10.91
C LYS A 89 -13.11 17.02 -10.47
N ARG A 90 -13.14 15.94 -9.69
CA ARG A 90 -11.93 15.42 -9.06
C ARG A 90 -12.06 13.93 -8.77
N PHE A 91 -11.02 13.18 -9.09
CA PHE A 91 -10.91 11.74 -8.83
C PHE A 91 -12.01 10.94 -9.52
N ASN A 92 -12.13 11.06 -10.86
CA ASN A 92 -13.24 10.49 -11.61
C ASN A 92 -12.88 9.26 -12.44
N ASP A 93 -11.62 9.08 -12.80
CA ASP A 93 -11.21 8.04 -13.74
C ASP A 93 -9.82 7.45 -13.41
N PHE A 94 -9.36 6.55 -14.28
CA PHE A 94 -8.06 5.89 -14.10
C PHE A 94 -6.86 6.83 -14.33
N SER A 95 -7.03 7.91 -15.10
CA SER A 95 -5.97 8.90 -15.38
C SER A 95 -5.79 9.91 -14.23
N THR A 96 -6.63 9.85 -13.20
CA THR A 96 -6.56 10.69 -12.01
C THR A 96 -5.15 10.70 -11.41
N ARG A 97 -4.63 11.91 -11.21
CA ARG A 97 -3.39 12.20 -10.49
C ARG A 97 -3.71 12.96 -9.22
N ALA A 98 -3.43 12.37 -8.09
CA ALA A 98 -3.75 12.99 -6.81
C ALA A 98 -3.05 14.34 -6.62
N SER A 99 -1.79 14.46 -7.04
CA SER A 99 -1.00 15.69 -6.97
C SER A 99 -1.46 16.80 -7.93
N VAL A 100 -2.20 16.45 -8.98
CA VAL A 100 -2.75 17.40 -9.94
C VAL A 100 -4.19 17.81 -9.59
N ASP A 101 -5.01 16.82 -9.27
CA ASP A 101 -6.44 17.03 -8.98
C ASP A 101 -6.67 17.63 -7.59
N ALA A 102 -5.71 17.47 -6.69
CA ALA A 102 -5.74 17.99 -5.32
C ALA A 102 -4.33 18.43 -4.86
N PRO A 103 -3.73 19.45 -5.47
CA PRO A 103 -2.34 19.85 -5.20
C PRO A 103 -2.09 20.29 -3.76
N ASP A 104 -3.13 20.80 -3.08
CA ASP A 104 -3.05 21.24 -1.68
C ASP A 104 -3.35 20.11 -0.68
N ALA A 105 -3.57 18.88 -1.16
CA ALA A 105 -3.79 17.75 -0.28
C ALA A 105 -2.51 17.38 0.48
N ILE A 106 -2.66 17.03 1.73
CA ILE A 106 -1.58 16.43 2.53
C ILE A 106 -1.77 14.92 2.50
N PRO A 107 -1.02 14.20 1.65
CA PRO A 107 -1.23 12.77 1.50
C PRO A 107 -0.66 11.98 2.69
N LEU A 108 -1.12 10.76 2.85
CA LEU A 108 -0.78 9.89 3.96
C LEU A 108 0.74 9.69 4.13
N ASN A 109 1.47 9.49 3.03
CA ASN A 109 2.93 9.37 3.05
C ASN A 109 3.64 10.65 3.51
N GLN A 110 3.10 11.84 3.20
CA GLN A 110 3.63 13.10 3.71
C GLN A 110 3.44 13.20 5.23
N ILE A 111 2.24 12.91 5.72
CA ILE A 111 1.93 12.95 7.16
C ILE A 111 2.91 12.07 7.94
N PHE A 112 3.14 10.85 7.51
CA PHE A 112 4.08 9.96 8.18
C PHE A 112 5.52 10.49 8.10
N LYS A 113 5.96 10.96 6.93
CA LYS A 113 7.32 11.52 6.77
C LYS A 113 7.58 12.71 7.68
N GLU A 114 6.66 13.67 7.72
CA GLU A 114 6.74 14.86 8.58
C GLU A 114 6.71 14.53 10.07
N ASN A 115 6.10 13.40 10.43
CA ASN A 115 6.12 12.87 11.79
C ASN A 115 7.30 11.94 12.09
N GLY A 116 8.35 11.95 11.26
CA GLY A 116 9.61 11.26 11.52
C GLY A 116 9.61 9.75 11.27
N TYR A 117 8.68 9.27 10.44
CA TYR A 117 8.70 7.90 9.93
C TYR A 117 9.62 7.80 8.70
N GLU A 118 10.27 6.66 8.52
CA GLU A 118 10.74 6.28 7.20
C GLU A 118 9.55 5.81 6.36
N THR A 119 9.35 6.44 5.19
CA THR A 119 8.21 6.17 4.32
C THR A 119 8.67 5.38 3.10
N ILE A 120 8.14 4.17 2.93
CA ILE A 120 8.56 3.24 1.89
C ILE A 120 7.36 2.85 1.03
N SER A 121 7.56 2.83 -0.29
CA SER A 121 6.56 2.40 -1.26
C SER A 121 7.13 1.34 -2.18
N TYR A 122 6.55 0.15 -2.19
CA TYR A 122 6.87 -0.91 -3.14
C TYR A 122 5.63 -1.31 -3.94
N GLY A 123 5.76 -1.35 -5.26
CA GLY A 123 4.68 -1.68 -6.19
C GLY A 123 3.66 -0.57 -6.40
N LYS A 124 2.41 -0.93 -6.67
CA LYS A 124 1.34 -0.02 -7.09
C LYS A 124 0.60 0.58 -5.88
N ILE A 125 1.06 1.70 -5.35
CA ILE A 125 0.38 2.47 -4.29
C ILE A 125 -0.47 3.58 -4.91
N TYR A 126 0.13 4.51 -5.64
CA TYR A 126 -0.59 5.39 -6.55
C TYR A 126 -0.75 4.74 -7.92
N HIS A 127 -1.69 5.20 -8.71
CA HIS A 127 -1.81 4.75 -10.10
C HIS A 127 -0.67 5.30 -10.96
N HIS A 128 -0.29 6.54 -10.74
CA HIS A 128 0.86 7.18 -11.37
C HIS A 128 2.05 7.22 -10.39
N ASN A 129 3.17 6.72 -10.84
CA ASN A 129 4.35 6.52 -10.00
C ASN A 129 4.98 7.82 -9.48
N ASP A 130 4.71 8.94 -10.12
CA ASP A 130 5.22 10.26 -9.78
C ASP A 130 4.29 11.05 -8.83
N ASP A 131 3.08 10.53 -8.54
CA ASP A 131 2.15 11.16 -7.61
C ASP A 131 2.73 11.25 -6.19
N PHE A 132 2.91 12.48 -5.68
CA PHE A 132 3.49 12.76 -4.36
C PHE A 132 4.74 11.94 -4.04
N ALA A 133 5.58 11.74 -5.08
CA ALA A 133 6.75 10.86 -5.00
C ALA A 133 7.82 11.37 -4.02
N GLU A 134 7.91 12.68 -3.82
CA GLU A 134 8.85 13.37 -2.93
C GLU A 134 8.63 13.04 -1.45
N HIS A 135 7.45 12.54 -1.10
CA HIS A 135 7.11 12.16 0.27
C HIS A 135 7.47 10.71 0.62
N TRP A 136 8.07 9.97 -0.31
CA TRP A 136 8.67 8.67 -0.02
C TRP A 136 10.17 8.80 0.28
N THR A 137 10.63 8.16 1.35
CA THR A 137 12.05 8.03 1.67
C THR A 137 12.72 7.05 0.70
N GLU A 138 11.99 5.98 0.37
CA GLU A 138 12.40 4.95 -0.58
C GLU A 138 11.19 4.50 -1.40
N LYS A 139 11.39 4.34 -2.71
CA LYS A 139 10.33 3.92 -3.61
C LYS A 139 10.85 2.98 -4.67
N ASP A 140 10.13 1.88 -4.91
CA ASP A 140 10.33 0.98 -6.04
C ASP A 140 8.96 0.52 -6.57
N ASN A 141 8.62 0.97 -7.74
CA ASN A 141 7.33 0.63 -8.36
C ASN A 141 7.32 -0.77 -8.99
N GLY A 142 8.48 -1.44 -8.99
CA GLY A 142 8.65 -2.73 -9.63
C GLY A 142 8.62 -2.68 -11.17
N ALA A 143 8.53 -3.85 -11.78
CA ALA A 143 8.41 -3.99 -13.22
C ALA A 143 7.00 -3.56 -13.72
N ALA A 144 6.87 -3.41 -15.03
CA ALA A 144 5.58 -3.15 -15.67
C ALA A 144 4.56 -4.27 -15.33
N GLN A 145 3.28 -3.91 -15.32
CA GLN A 145 2.18 -4.80 -14.96
C GLN A 145 2.17 -6.14 -15.72
N ALA A 146 2.55 -6.14 -17.00
CA ALA A 146 2.56 -7.32 -17.86
C ALA A 146 3.99 -7.88 -18.02
N ASP A 147 4.61 -8.29 -16.92
CA ASP A 147 5.92 -8.97 -16.91
C ASP A 147 5.73 -10.48 -17.19
N PHE A 148 5.27 -10.81 -18.42
CA PHE A 148 5.03 -12.18 -18.82
C PHE A 148 6.29 -13.04 -18.76
N GLN A 149 6.14 -14.28 -18.32
CA GLN A 149 7.21 -15.28 -18.18
C GLN A 149 7.11 -16.42 -19.18
N ASP A 150 5.91 -16.68 -19.73
CA ASP A 150 5.72 -17.69 -20.78
C ASP A 150 6.21 -17.13 -22.13
N PRO A 151 7.09 -17.85 -22.85
CA PRO A 151 7.60 -17.45 -24.16
C PRO A 151 6.50 -17.15 -25.19
N GLU A 152 5.38 -17.87 -25.16
CA GLU A 152 4.27 -17.63 -26.08
C GLU A 152 3.52 -16.34 -25.70
N SER A 153 3.29 -16.09 -24.42
CA SER A 153 2.70 -14.83 -23.93
C SER A 153 3.58 -13.64 -24.30
N ILE A 154 4.90 -13.77 -24.15
CA ILE A 154 5.87 -12.74 -24.55
C ILE A 154 5.77 -12.48 -26.04
N ARG A 155 5.77 -13.53 -26.85
CA ARG A 155 5.64 -13.43 -28.33
C ARG A 155 4.33 -12.74 -28.74
N LEU A 156 3.21 -13.09 -28.09
CA LEU A 156 1.90 -12.49 -28.36
C LEU A 156 1.88 -11.00 -27.97
N ARG A 157 2.44 -10.64 -26.80
CA ARG A 157 2.58 -9.25 -26.36
C ARG A 157 3.40 -8.41 -27.33
N ASP A 158 4.54 -8.96 -27.79
CA ASP A 158 5.48 -8.22 -28.65
C ASP A 158 4.91 -7.98 -30.05
N ASN A 159 4.08 -8.89 -30.53
CA ASN A 159 3.38 -8.81 -31.83
C ASN A 159 1.97 -8.19 -31.71
N ALA A 160 1.53 -7.79 -30.50
CA ALA A 160 0.19 -7.26 -30.30
C ALA A 160 0.00 -5.90 -30.97
N GLU A 161 -1.08 -5.79 -31.75
CA GLU A 161 -1.52 -4.53 -32.31
C GLU A 161 -2.07 -3.61 -31.22
N THR A 162 -1.88 -2.31 -31.38
CA THR A 162 -2.48 -1.32 -30.52
C THR A 162 -3.94 -1.11 -30.90
N GLY A 163 -4.87 -1.46 -30.03
CA GLY A 163 -6.29 -1.19 -30.17
C GLY A 163 -6.70 0.11 -29.47
N GLU A 164 -8.00 0.38 -29.43
CA GLU A 164 -8.60 1.57 -28.79
C GLU A 164 -8.18 1.73 -27.32
N TYR A 165 -8.03 0.62 -26.59
CA TYR A 165 -7.65 0.59 -25.18
C TYR A 165 -6.21 0.13 -24.93
N GLY A 166 -5.32 0.29 -25.90
CA GLY A 166 -3.92 -0.11 -25.83
C GLY A 166 -3.62 -1.43 -26.54
N LYS A 167 -2.47 -2.04 -26.24
CA LYS A 167 -2.05 -3.32 -26.85
C LYS A 167 -2.97 -4.47 -26.41
N LYS A 168 -3.34 -5.33 -27.37
CA LYS A 168 -4.10 -6.57 -27.11
C LYS A 168 -3.18 -7.65 -26.52
N ASN A 169 -2.78 -7.50 -25.28
CA ASN A 169 -1.94 -8.47 -24.57
C ASN A 169 -2.69 -9.76 -24.25
N PRO A 170 -1.98 -10.88 -24.03
CA PRO A 170 -2.55 -12.05 -23.38
C PRO A 170 -3.21 -11.67 -22.05
N ILE A 171 -4.34 -12.27 -21.75
CA ILE A 171 -5.11 -11.95 -20.53
C ILE A 171 -4.89 -12.95 -19.39
N VAL A 172 -4.29 -14.10 -19.69
CA VAL A 172 -4.02 -15.18 -18.73
C VAL A 172 -2.67 -15.81 -19.05
N GLU A 173 -1.88 -16.08 -18.02
CA GLU A 173 -0.71 -16.95 -18.12
C GLU A 173 -0.45 -17.63 -16.76
N TYR A 174 0.01 -18.89 -16.79
CA TYR A 174 0.33 -19.66 -15.59
C TYR A 174 1.48 -20.65 -15.84
N PRO A 175 2.67 -20.17 -16.21
CA PRO A 175 3.85 -20.99 -16.42
C PRO A 175 4.35 -21.64 -15.12
N ASP A 176 5.14 -22.70 -15.27
CA ASP A 176 5.81 -23.36 -14.16
C ASP A 176 7.08 -22.57 -13.76
N VAL A 177 6.87 -21.56 -12.95
CA VAL A 177 7.90 -20.65 -12.45
C VAL A 177 7.78 -20.49 -10.93
N ASP A 178 8.82 -19.94 -10.28
CA ASP A 178 8.82 -19.69 -8.85
C ASP A 178 7.97 -18.45 -8.47
N ASP A 179 7.75 -18.27 -7.16
CA ASP A 179 6.93 -17.17 -6.61
C ASP A 179 7.50 -15.79 -6.91
N PHE A 180 8.78 -15.70 -7.20
CA PHE A 180 9.48 -14.43 -7.39
C PHE A 180 9.74 -14.09 -8.86
N ALA A 181 9.19 -14.89 -9.77
CA ALA A 181 9.28 -14.62 -11.21
C ALA A 181 8.54 -13.33 -11.58
N TYR A 182 7.38 -13.10 -10.99
CA TYR A 182 6.55 -11.93 -11.22
C TYR A 182 6.86 -10.75 -10.29
N ASN A 183 6.41 -9.58 -10.67
CA ASN A 183 6.66 -8.35 -9.95
C ASN A 183 6.19 -8.40 -8.48
N ASP A 184 4.99 -8.92 -8.23
CA ASP A 184 4.43 -8.98 -6.87
C ASP A 184 5.29 -9.83 -5.92
N GLY A 185 5.87 -10.92 -6.43
CA GLY A 185 6.86 -11.71 -5.71
C GLY A 185 8.17 -10.95 -5.46
N LYS A 186 8.68 -10.25 -6.49
CA LYS A 186 9.92 -9.45 -6.40
C LYS A 186 9.82 -8.34 -5.36
N ILE A 187 8.71 -7.58 -5.34
CA ILE A 187 8.50 -6.52 -4.33
C ILE A 187 8.29 -7.10 -2.94
N THR A 188 7.72 -8.29 -2.82
CA THR A 188 7.58 -9.00 -1.55
C THR A 188 8.95 -9.31 -0.94
N LEU A 189 9.90 -9.83 -1.73
CA LEU A 189 11.27 -10.06 -1.26
C LEU A 189 11.93 -8.78 -0.77
N LYS A 190 11.81 -7.68 -1.51
CA LYS A 190 12.34 -6.38 -1.10
C LYS A 190 11.74 -5.91 0.23
N ALA A 191 10.44 -6.08 0.39
CA ALA A 191 9.76 -5.73 1.63
C ALA A 191 10.28 -6.56 2.82
N ILE A 192 10.48 -7.88 2.64
CA ILE A 192 11.03 -8.75 3.67
C ILE A 192 12.47 -8.33 4.05
N GLU A 193 13.31 -8.01 3.07
CA GLU A 193 14.66 -7.51 3.31
C GLU A 193 14.64 -6.18 4.07
N LYS A 194 13.73 -5.29 3.69
CA LYS A 194 13.57 -4.00 4.36
C LYS A 194 13.10 -4.14 5.81
N PHE A 195 12.19 -5.06 6.10
CA PHE A 195 11.79 -5.36 7.48
C PHE A 195 12.97 -5.81 8.35
N LYS A 196 13.88 -6.63 7.81
CA LYS A 196 15.09 -7.04 8.53
C LYS A 196 15.99 -5.86 8.86
N GLN A 197 16.09 -4.87 7.97
CA GLN A 197 16.84 -3.64 8.22
C GLN A 197 16.20 -2.82 9.35
N PHE A 198 14.86 -2.66 9.36
CA PHE A 198 14.15 -1.92 10.40
C PHE A 198 14.23 -2.57 11.77
N SER A 199 14.26 -3.90 11.85
CA SER A 199 14.43 -4.59 13.13
C SER A 199 15.75 -4.22 13.83
N ASN A 200 16.74 -3.76 13.08
CA ASN A 200 18.07 -3.42 13.58
C ASN A 200 18.26 -1.93 13.90
N ASN A 201 17.47 -1.02 13.29
CA ASN A 201 17.68 0.44 13.43
C ASN A 201 16.71 1.13 14.39
N GLY A 202 15.61 0.47 14.77
CA GLY A 202 14.63 0.97 15.73
C GLY A 202 13.83 2.20 15.29
N LYS A 203 13.96 2.66 14.03
CA LYS A 203 13.19 3.79 13.51
C LYS A 203 11.77 3.36 13.17
N PRO A 204 10.76 4.19 13.43
CA PRO A 204 9.40 3.91 13.01
C PRO A 204 9.31 4.01 11.49
N PHE A 205 8.52 3.12 10.87
CA PHE A 205 8.30 3.13 9.44
C PHE A 205 6.80 3.11 9.08
N PHE A 206 6.49 3.73 7.94
CA PHE A 206 5.28 3.54 7.17
C PHE A 206 5.67 2.87 5.86
N MET A 207 5.40 1.58 5.74
CA MET A 207 5.67 0.80 4.53
C MET A 207 4.38 0.48 3.82
N ALA A 208 4.26 0.95 2.59
CA ALA A 208 3.15 0.68 1.70
C ALA A 208 3.57 -0.32 0.61
N ILE A 209 2.84 -1.43 0.49
CA ILE A 209 3.07 -2.47 -0.52
C ILE A 209 1.82 -2.56 -1.38
N GLY A 210 1.97 -2.36 -2.69
CA GLY A 210 0.88 -2.40 -3.65
C GLY A 210 1.03 -3.54 -4.63
N TYR A 211 0.24 -4.60 -4.43
CA TYR A 211 0.18 -5.73 -5.34
C TYR A 211 -0.72 -5.42 -6.54
N VAL A 212 -0.32 -5.91 -7.71
CA VAL A 212 -1.08 -5.74 -8.95
C VAL A 212 -2.07 -6.88 -9.14
N SER A 213 -1.66 -8.12 -8.89
CA SER A 213 -2.57 -9.27 -8.98
C SER A 213 -3.64 -9.21 -7.87
N PRO A 214 -4.93 -9.49 -8.20
CA PRO A 214 -5.45 -10.12 -9.41
C PRO A 214 -5.95 -9.16 -10.51
N HIS A 215 -5.48 -7.91 -10.60
CA HIS A 215 -5.79 -7.04 -11.75
C HIS A 215 -5.30 -7.69 -13.06
N LEU A 216 -6.02 -7.49 -14.16
CA LEU A 216 -5.64 -7.99 -15.51
C LEU A 216 -4.26 -7.46 -15.96
N PRO A 217 -3.47 -8.28 -16.69
CA PRO A 217 -3.70 -9.69 -17.03
C PRO A 217 -3.56 -10.60 -15.80
N PHE A 218 -4.27 -11.73 -15.78
CA PHE A 218 -4.16 -12.74 -14.72
C PHE A 218 -2.90 -13.58 -14.93
N ILE A 219 -1.82 -13.16 -14.31
CA ILE A 219 -0.50 -13.79 -14.44
C ILE A 219 -0.04 -14.31 -13.09
N GLN A 220 0.32 -15.59 -13.04
CA GLN A 220 0.69 -16.24 -11.79
C GLN A 220 1.50 -17.52 -12.03
N PRO A 221 2.30 -17.98 -11.06
CA PRO A 221 2.88 -19.30 -11.11
C PRO A 221 1.81 -20.40 -11.16
N LYS A 222 2.07 -21.47 -11.91
CA LYS A 222 1.13 -22.58 -12.14
C LYS A 222 0.55 -23.22 -10.89
N LYS A 223 1.25 -23.16 -9.78
CA LYS A 223 0.83 -23.78 -8.51
C LYS A 223 -0.34 -23.08 -7.80
N TYR A 224 -0.74 -21.89 -8.26
CA TYR A 224 -1.86 -21.11 -7.70
C TYR A 224 -3.15 -21.19 -8.59
#